data_72088747c3909aa3c6cf6afc9a3532e9
#
_entry.id   72088747c3909aa3c6cf6afc9a3532e9
#
_cell.length_a   1.000
_cell.length_b   1.000
_cell.length_c   1.000
_cell.angle_alpha   90.00
_cell.angle_beta   90.00
_cell.angle_gamma   90.00
#
_symmetry.space_group_name_H-M   'P 1'
#
loop_
_entity.id
_entity.type
_entity.pdbx_description
1 polymer ?
#
loop_
_entity_poly.entity_id
_entity_poly.type
_entity_poly.pdbx_seq_one_letter_code
_entity_poly.pdbx_strand_id
1 'polypeptide(L)'
;IVMAPTMNLNIVDLYAASMGPGLLVALLYIFYCMYQVKTKPEVAPAIEKEDITIALLGKLFVNVLPLAFLIMVTLGSMLAGMATSTEAGAFGATGALLLASRKLSINKLHSALLKTCETSAVVMLLAIASTIFGAVFTNLGGDTIIIDTMNSLPIPPWAIVGSILVLCHLLGWPFEWPVVVLVFLPIFLPILIQTGVDLLWFGAALGIVIQTAYLTPPVALT
;
A
#
# COMPACT_ATOMS: atom_id res chain seq x y z
N ILE A 1 6.34 -3.34 0.62
CA ILE A 1 7.79 -3.40 0.95
C ILE A 1 8.00 -3.30 2.46
N VAL A 2 7.49 -2.28 3.15
CA VAL A 2 7.71 -2.06 4.59
C VAL A 2 6.98 -3.10 5.46
N MET A 3 5.77 -3.48 5.09
CA MET A 3 4.92 -4.41 5.86
C MET A 3 5.46 -5.84 5.90
N ALA A 4 6.06 -6.32 4.83
CA ALA A 4 6.57 -7.70 4.78
C ALA A 4 7.67 -7.97 5.82
N PRO A 5 8.73 -7.13 5.96
CA PRO A 5 9.70 -7.28 7.03
C PRO A 5 9.09 -7.19 8.44
N THR A 6 8.11 -6.31 8.65
CA THR A 6 7.45 -6.16 9.96
C THR A 6 6.73 -7.43 10.39
N MET A 7 6.18 -8.19 9.43
CA MET A 7 5.51 -9.47 9.66
C MET A 7 6.42 -10.68 9.46
N ASN A 8 7.70 -10.47 9.20
CA ASN A 8 8.68 -11.51 8.88
C ASN A 8 8.26 -12.37 7.66
N LEU A 9 7.67 -11.72 6.66
CA LEU A 9 7.21 -12.34 5.41
C LEU A 9 8.16 -12.02 4.25
N ASN A 10 8.14 -12.90 3.24
CA ASN A 10 8.79 -12.60 1.98
C ASN A 10 8.01 -11.50 1.23
N ILE A 11 8.73 -10.49 0.74
CA ILE A 11 8.14 -9.35 0.01
C ILE A 11 7.45 -9.83 -1.28
N VAL A 12 8.07 -10.78 -2.00
CA VAL A 12 7.55 -11.29 -3.28
C VAL A 12 6.23 -12.04 -3.06
N ASP A 13 6.17 -12.88 -2.02
CA ASP A 13 4.96 -13.65 -1.69
C ASP A 13 3.81 -12.73 -1.31
N LEU A 14 4.09 -11.65 -0.55
CA LEU A 14 3.08 -10.68 -0.17
C LEU A 14 2.56 -9.89 -1.39
N TYR A 15 3.43 -9.53 -2.34
CA TYR A 15 2.99 -8.93 -3.60
C TYR A 15 2.13 -9.89 -4.41
N ALA A 16 2.55 -11.15 -4.55
CA ALA A 16 1.79 -12.16 -5.27
C ALA A 16 0.40 -12.38 -4.64
N ALA A 17 0.34 -12.51 -3.31
CA ALA A 17 -0.92 -12.66 -2.57
C ALA A 17 -1.85 -11.46 -2.73
N SER A 18 -1.30 -10.25 -2.86
CA SER A 18 -2.06 -9.01 -3.01
C SER A 18 -2.59 -8.77 -4.43
N MET A 19 -2.09 -9.48 -5.45
CA MET A 19 -2.52 -9.27 -6.85
C MET A 19 -4.00 -9.61 -7.07
N GLY A 20 -4.47 -10.75 -6.57
CA GLY A 20 -5.86 -11.18 -6.72
C GLY A 20 -6.84 -10.18 -6.09
N PRO A 21 -6.71 -9.89 -4.79
CA PRO A 21 -7.52 -8.90 -4.10
C PRO A 21 -7.41 -7.49 -4.73
N GLY A 22 -6.21 -7.08 -5.16
CA GLY A 22 -6.00 -5.79 -5.82
C GLY A 22 -6.75 -5.67 -7.15
N LEU A 23 -6.75 -6.72 -7.98
CA LEU A 23 -7.52 -6.76 -9.21
C LEU A 23 -9.03 -6.73 -8.93
N LEU A 24 -9.50 -7.42 -7.91
CA LEU A 24 -10.90 -7.37 -7.49
C LEU A 24 -11.32 -5.94 -7.14
N VAL A 25 -10.51 -5.24 -6.34
CA VAL A 25 -10.77 -3.85 -5.95
C VAL A 25 -10.77 -2.93 -7.18
N ALA A 26 -9.85 -3.11 -8.11
CA ALA A 26 -9.82 -2.35 -9.36
C ALA A 26 -11.10 -2.57 -10.20
N LEU A 27 -11.56 -3.81 -10.30
CA LEU A 27 -12.83 -4.12 -10.98
C LEU A 27 -14.02 -3.47 -10.27
N LEU A 28 -14.08 -3.52 -8.94
CA LEU A 28 -15.13 -2.86 -8.17
C LEU A 28 -15.15 -1.34 -8.40
N TYR A 29 -13.99 -0.69 -8.50
CA TYR A 29 -13.91 0.73 -8.85
C TYR A 29 -14.42 1.01 -10.26
N ILE A 30 -14.08 0.17 -11.24
CA ILE A 30 -14.60 0.31 -12.60
C ILE A 30 -16.13 0.19 -12.61
N PHE A 31 -16.69 -0.81 -11.93
CA PHE A 31 -18.14 -0.98 -11.82
C PHE A 31 -18.81 0.19 -11.11
N TYR A 32 -18.20 0.68 -10.04
CA TYR A 32 -18.70 1.87 -9.32
C TYR A 32 -18.70 3.12 -10.20
N CYS A 33 -17.63 3.37 -10.94
CA CYS A 33 -17.54 4.49 -11.87
C CYS A 33 -18.62 4.37 -12.98
N MET A 34 -18.78 3.18 -13.55
CA MET A 34 -19.82 2.93 -14.55
C MET A 34 -21.23 3.15 -13.98
N TYR A 35 -21.48 2.72 -12.75
CA TYR A 35 -22.74 2.95 -12.05
C TYR A 35 -22.99 4.45 -11.84
N GLN A 36 -21.97 5.21 -11.37
CA GLN A 36 -22.08 6.65 -11.16
C GLN A 36 -22.36 7.41 -12.47
N VAL A 37 -21.65 7.10 -13.54
CA VAL A 37 -21.89 7.71 -14.88
C VAL A 37 -23.32 7.47 -15.34
N LYS A 38 -23.86 6.27 -15.09
CA LYS A 38 -25.23 5.92 -15.52
C LYS A 38 -26.31 6.58 -14.65
N THR A 39 -26.09 6.71 -13.35
CA THR A 39 -27.11 7.21 -12.40
C THR A 39 -27.04 8.72 -12.17
N LYS A 40 -25.87 9.31 -12.31
CA LYS A 40 -25.59 10.75 -12.07
C LYS A 40 -24.72 11.32 -13.19
N PRO A 41 -25.26 11.53 -14.39
CA PRO A 41 -24.49 12.06 -15.53
C PRO A 41 -23.91 13.45 -15.28
N GLU A 42 -24.44 14.22 -14.31
CA GLU A 42 -23.92 15.53 -13.90
C GLU A 42 -22.55 15.44 -13.23
N VAL A 43 -22.22 14.34 -12.55
CA VAL A 43 -20.93 14.12 -11.86
C VAL A 43 -19.83 13.77 -12.86
N ALA A 44 -20.18 13.20 -13.98
CA ALA A 44 -19.25 12.85 -15.05
C ALA A 44 -19.80 13.40 -16.40
N PRO A 45 -19.70 14.73 -16.61
CA PRO A 45 -20.15 15.33 -17.85
C PRO A 45 -19.42 14.69 -19.01
N ALA A 46 -20.17 14.32 -20.06
CA ALA A 46 -19.56 13.76 -21.26
C ALA A 46 -18.59 14.81 -21.82
N ILE A 47 -17.34 14.44 -21.94
CA ILE A 47 -16.35 15.22 -22.69
C ILE A 47 -16.90 15.36 -24.11
N GLU A 48 -16.86 16.57 -24.68
CA GLU A 48 -17.23 16.79 -26.08
C GLU A 48 -16.62 15.66 -26.91
N LYS A 49 -17.43 15.06 -27.76
CA LYS A 49 -17.04 13.93 -28.60
C LYS A 49 -15.87 14.34 -29.49
N GLU A 50 -14.66 14.30 -28.95
CA GLU A 50 -13.51 14.11 -29.82
C GLU A 50 -13.69 12.73 -30.44
N ASP A 51 -13.81 12.68 -31.74
CA ASP A 51 -13.91 11.42 -32.46
C ASP A 51 -12.78 10.53 -32.04
N ILE A 52 -13.12 9.33 -31.53
CA ILE A 52 -12.12 8.32 -31.14
C ILE A 52 -11.40 7.90 -32.42
N THR A 53 -10.40 8.65 -32.77
CA THR A 53 -9.56 8.42 -33.95
C THR A 53 -8.45 7.45 -33.55
N ILE A 54 -8.04 6.59 -34.50
CA ILE A 54 -6.88 5.70 -34.33
C ILE A 54 -5.64 6.50 -33.87
N ALA A 55 -5.51 7.75 -34.30
CA ALA A 55 -4.46 8.66 -33.89
C ALA A 55 -4.52 9.01 -32.38
N LEU A 56 -5.72 9.14 -31.80
CA LEU A 56 -5.91 9.37 -30.37
C LEU A 56 -5.51 8.13 -29.55
N LEU A 57 -5.91 6.95 -30.00
CA LEU A 57 -5.48 5.68 -29.40
C LEU A 57 -3.96 5.52 -29.46
N GLY A 58 -3.35 5.86 -30.60
CA GLY A 58 -1.90 5.87 -30.74
C GLY A 58 -1.19 6.81 -29.76
N LYS A 59 -1.70 8.03 -29.55
CA LYS A 59 -1.18 8.96 -28.56
C LYS A 59 -1.34 8.45 -27.12
N LEU A 60 -2.45 7.82 -26.78
CA LEU A 60 -2.65 7.19 -25.47
C LEU A 60 -1.63 6.07 -25.25
N PHE A 61 -1.45 5.19 -26.22
CA PHE A 61 -0.45 4.12 -26.13
C PHE A 61 0.96 4.67 -25.94
N VAL A 62 1.36 5.64 -26.73
CA VAL A 62 2.70 6.26 -26.63
C VAL A 62 2.94 6.93 -25.27
N ASN A 63 1.92 7.51 -24.66
CA ASN A 63 2.05 8.18 -23.36
C ASN A 63 1.97 7.20 -22.17
N VAL A 64 1.17 6.16 -22.26
CA VAL A 64 0.94 5.18 -21.17
C VAL A 64 1.98 4.07 -21.20
N LEU A 65 2.37 3.62 -22.39
CA LEU A 65 3.27 2.47 -22.57
C LEU A 65 4.61 2.59 -21.83
N PRO A 66 5.31 3.74 -21.83
CA PRO A 66 6.58 3.87 -21.12
C PRO A 66 6.42 3.68 -19.60
N LEU A 67 5.34 4.22 -19.02
CA LEU A 67 5.04 4.05 -17.60
C LEU A 67 4.64 2.61 -17.29
N ALA A 68 3.77 2.01 -18.11
CA ALA A 68 3.39 0.61 -17.96
C ALA A 68 4.61 -0.32 -18.09
N PHE A 69 5.49 -0.07 -19.05
CA PHE A 69 6.72 -0.82 -19.21
C PHE A 69 7.63 -0.69 -17.99
N LEU A 70 7.76 0.52 -17.42
CA LEU A 70 8.54 0.75 -16.21
C LEU A 70 7.98 -0.06 -15.02
N ILE A 71 6.65 -0.07 -14.83
CA ILE A 71 5.99 -0.86 -13.80
C ILE A 71 6.23 -2.35 -14.03
N MET A 72 6.11 -2.81 -15.28
CA MET A 72 6.37 -4.21 -15.62
C MET A 72 7.83 -4.62 -15.38
N VAL A 73 8.79 -3.76 -15.68
CA VAL A 73 10.21 -4.04 -15.40
C VAL A 73 10.49 -4.10 -13.90
N THR A 74 9.94 -3.16 -13.13
CA THR A 74 10.17 -3.11 -11.67
C THR A 74 9.47 -4.25 -10.94
N LEU A 75 8.14 -4.32 -11.01
CA LEU A 75 7.38 -5.35 -10.30
C LEU A 75 7.54 -6.72 -10.95
N GLY A 76 7.59 -6.77 -12.28
CA GLY A 76 7.73 -8.02 -13.02
C GLY A 76 9.07 -8.70 -12.76
N SER A 77 10.18 -7.96 -12.69
CA SER A 77 11.50 -8.54 -12.36
C SER A 77 11.54 -9.12 -10.95
N MET A 78 10.85 -8.48 -10.01
CA MET A 78 10.76 -8.94 -8.63
C MET A 78 9.88 -10.20 -8.52
N LEU A 79 8.72 -10.21 -9.16
CA LEU A 79 7.81 -11.37 -9.18
C LEU A 79 8.42 -12.58 -9.90
N ALA A 80 9.23 -12.33 -10.94
CA ALA A 80 9.97 -13.38 -11.63
C ALA A 80 11.20 -13.89 -10.86
N GLY A 81 11.51 -13.31 -9.69
CA GLY A 81 12.68 -13.68 -8.88
C GLY A 81 14.02 -13.26 -9.49
N MET A 82 14.01 -12.37 -10.50
CA MET A 82 15.21 -11.89 -11.18
C MET A 82 15.89 -10.72 -10.45
N ALA A 83 15.17 -10.01 -9.59
CA ALA A 83 15.67 -8.87 -8.85
C ALA A 83 15.10 -8.85 -7.43
N THR A 84 15.92 -8.41 -6.49
CA THR A 84 15.49 -8.06 -5.14
C THR A 84 14.64 -6.79 -5.16
N SER A 85 13.90 -6.51 -4.08
CA SER A 85 13.10 -5.27 -3.96
C SER A 85 13.95 -3.99 -4.10
N THR A 86 15.20 -4.03 -3.63
CA THR A 86 16.13 -2.90 -3.74
C THR A 86 16.60 -2.70 -5.17
N GLU A 87 16.96 -3.79 -5.87
CA GLU A 87 17.38 -3.75 -7.28
C GLU A 87 16.21 -3.33 -8.18
N ALA A 88 15.02 -3.83 -7.95
CA ALA A 88 13.82 -3.41 -8.67
C ALA A 88 13.53 -1.90 -8.45
N GLY A 89 13.74 -1.38 -7.24
CA GLY A 89 13.69 0.05 -6.96
C GLY A 89 14.71 0.85 -7.74
N ALA A 90 15.96 0.34 -7.87
CA ALA A 90 17.00 0.97 -8.67
C ALA A 90 16.67 0.97 -10.17
N PHE A 91 16.08 -0.11 -10.71
CA PHE A 91 15.58 -0.14 -12.09
C PHE A 91 14.47 0.88 -12.30
N GLY A 92 13.54 1.00 -11.33
CA GLY A 92 12.47 2.01 -11.35
C GLY A 92 13.01 3.43 -11.37
N ALA A 93 13.95 3.75 -10.48
CA ALA A 93 14.56 5.08 -10.40
C ALA A 93 15.34 5.41 -11.69
N THR A 94 16.15 4.48 -12.18
CA THR A 94 16.93 4.66 -13.42
C THR A 94 16.01 4.83 -14.63
N GLY A 95 14.99 3.99 -14.74
CA GLY A 95 14.02 4.08 -15.83
C GLY A 95 13.22 5.38 -15.79
N ALA A 96 12.79 5.85 -14.61
CA ALA A 96 12.12 7.13 -14.45
C ALA A 96 13.02 8.31 -14.86
N LEU A 97 14.31 8.28 -14.49
CA LEU A 97 15.28 9.29 -14.91
C LEU A 97 15.49 9.29 -16.44
N LEU A 98 15.55 8.12 -17.06
CA LEU A 98 15.66 8.00 -18.52
C LEU A 98 14.41 8.56 -19.21
N LEU A 99 13.22 8.24 -18.74
CA LEU A 99 11.97 8.77 -19.28
C LEU A 99 11.85 10.29 -19.11
N ALA A 100 12.29 10.81 -17.96
CA ALA A 100 12.26 12.23 -17.65
C ALA A 100 13.40 13.03 -18.31
N SER A 101 14.44 12.37 -18.85
CA SER A 101 15.72 12.97 -19.27
C SER A 101 15.57 14.22 -20.14
N ARG A 102 14.61 14.21 -21.08
CA ARG A 102 14.36 15.33 -21.99
C ARG A 102 13.75 16.58 -21.32
N LYS A 103 13.12 16.41 -20.14
CA LYS A 103 12.42 17.48 -19.39
C LYS A 103 13.02 17.70 -18.00
N LEU A 104 14.07 16.96 -17.67
CA LEU A 104 14.73 17.01 -16.37
C LEU A 104 15.67 18.21 -16.32
N SER A 105 15.46 19.10 -15.36
CA SER A 105 16.40 20.17 -15.01
C SER A 105 17.11 19.82 -13.71
N ILE A 106 18.28 20.40 -13.49
CA ILE A 106 19.07 20.20 -12.28
C ILE A 106 18.26 20.55 -11.01
N ASN A 107 17.45 21.60 -11.10
CA ASN A 107 16.58 22.03 -9.98
C ASN A 107 15.48 21.01 -9.67
N LYS A 108 14.89 20.37 -10.70
CA LYS A 108 13.89 19.31 -10.52
C LYS A 108 14.53 18.07 -9.92
N LEU A 109 15.72 17.71 -10.38
CA LEU A 109 16.47 16.58 -9.81
C LEU A 109 16.79 16.82 -8.34
N HIS A 110 17.31 18.00 -8.01
CA HIS A 110 17.62 18.39 -6.63
C HIS A 110 16.36 18.34 -5.75
N SER A 111 15.24 18.89 -6.21
CA SER A 111 13.96 18.83 -5.47
C SER A 111 13.46 17.38 -5.26
N ALA A 112 13.61 16.51 -6.27
CA ALA A 112 13.26 15.10 -6.17
C ALA A 112 14.15 14.37 -5.14
N LEU A 113 15.45 14.62 -5.14
CA LEU A 113 16.39 14.05 -4.17
C LEU A 113 16.07 14.51 -2.74
N LEU A 114 15.79 15.80 -2.53
CA LEU A 114 15.41 16.31 -1.21
C LEU A 114 14.12 15.65 -0.70
N LYS A 115 13.09 15.55 -1.53
CA LYS A 115 11.85 14.85 -1.16
C LYS A 115 12.08 13.37 -0.85
N THR A 116 12.95 12.70 -1.60
CA THR A 116 13.32 11.31 -1.33
C THR A 116 14.01 11.17 0.01
N CYS A 117 14.97 12.06 0.33
CA CYS A 117 15.62 12.08 1.63
C CYS A 117 14.64 12.34 2.78
N GLU A 118 13.74 13.31 2.61
CA GLU A 118 12.70 13.63 3.60
C GLU A 118 11.80 12.44 3.88
N THR A 119 11.22 11.83 2.83
CA THR A 119 10.35 10.65 2.96
C THR A 119 11.09 9.47 3.59
N SER A 120 12.33 9.21 3.16
CA SER A 120 13.14 8.12 3.72
C SER A 120 13.47 8.35 5.19
N ALA A 121 13.79 9.60 5.57
CA ALA A 121 14.08 9.97 6.96
C ALA A 121 12.85 9.77 7.86
N VAL A 122 11.66 10.15 7.40
CA VAL A 122 10.40 9.94 8.13
C VAL A 122 10.14 8.45 8.34
N VAL A 123 10.25 7.64 7.30
CA VAL A 123 10.02 6.18 7.39
C VAL A 123 11.04 5.53 8.33
N MET A 124 12.32 5.92 8.25
CA MET A 124 13.35 5.39 9.15
C MET A 124 13.12 5.82 10.61
N LEU A 125 12.75 7.09 10.84
CA LEU A 125 12.43 7.58 12.19
C LEU A 125 11.26 6.80 12.79
N LEU A 126 10.19 6.57 12.01
CA LEU A 126 9.04 5.77 12.46
C LEU A 126 9.45 4.33 12.76
N ALA A 127 10.30 3.71 11.94
CA ALA A 127 10.77 2.34 12.17
C ALA A 127 11.57 2.24 13.48
N ILE A 128 12.48 3.18 13.74
CA ILE A 128 13.27 3.22 14.97
C ILE A 128 12.35 3.46 16.18
N ALA A 129 11.49 4.47 16.12
CA ALA A 129 10.55 4.79 17.19
C ALA A 129 9.62 3.61 17.51
N SER A 130 9.13 2.92 16.47
CA SER A 130 8.30 1.73 16.60
C SER A 130 9.03 0.56 17.29
N THR A 131 10.28 0.33 16.92
CA THR A 131 11.10 -0.72 17.55
C THR A 131 11.29 -0.45 19.04
N ILE A 132 11.58 0.81 19.41
CA ILE A 132 11.71 1.23 20.81
C ILE A 132 10.38 1.07 21.54
N PHE A 133 9.30 1.56 20.95
CA PHE A 133 7.97 1.43 21.53
C PHE A 133 7.57 -0.03 21.74
N GLY A 134 7.75 -0.87 20.72
CA GLY A 134 7.46 -2.31 20.80
C GLY A 134 8.26 -3.01 21.91
N ALA A 135 9.56 -2.71 22.04
CA ALA A 135 10.40 -3.27 23.09
C ALA A 135 9.92 -2.85 24.49
N VAL A 136 9.57 -1.57 24.67
CA VAL A 136 9.02 -1.07 25.95
C VAL A 136 7.66 -1.71 26.24
N PHE A 137 6.78 -1.79 25.25
CA PHE A 137 5.45 -2.38 25.37
C PHE A 137 5.50 -3.84 25.81
N THR A 138 6.35 -4.65 25.18
CA THR A 138 6.56 -6.06 25.54
C THR A 138 7.20 -6.20 26.92
N ASN A 139 8.23 -5.40 27.23
CA ASN A 139 8.86 -5.45 28.55
C ASN A 139 7.92 -5.04 29.71
N LEU A 140 6.93 -4.21 29.45
CA LEU A 140 5.87 -3.86 30.42
C LEU A 140 4.73 -4.89 30.48
N GLY A 141 4.81 -5.98 29.70
CA GLY A 141 3.79 -7.03 29.65
C GLY A 141 2.54 -6.62 28.86
N GLY A 142 2.65 -5.65 27.97
CA GLY A 142 1.52 -5.19 27.15
C GLY A 142 0.97 -6.28 26.25
N ASP A 143 1.82 -7.11 25.68
CA ASP A 143 1.47 -8.29 24.88
C ASP A 143 0.71 -9.34 25.71
N THR A 144 1.14 -9.64 26.92
CA THR A 144 0.46 -10.60 27.81
C THR A 144 -0.93 -10.08 28.20
N ILE A 145 -1.08 -8.79 28.53
CA ILE A 145 -2.39 -8.19 28.84
C ILE A 145 -3.36 -8.34 27.68
N ILE A 146 -2.91 -8.07 26.46
CA ILE A 146 -3.75 -8.19 25.26
C ILE A 146 -4.14 -9.65 25.03
N ILE A 147 -3.18 -10.58 25.12
CA ILE A 147 -3.42 -12.01 24.92
C ILE A 147 -4.39 -12.55 25.96
N ASP A 148 -4.20 -12.23 27.25
CA ASP A 148 -5.08 -12.67 28.34
C ASP A 148 -6.49 -12.10 28.19
N THR A 149 -6.59 -10.82 27.79
CA THR A 149 -7.88 -10.20 27.51
C THR A 149 -8.60 -10.92 26.36
N MET A 150 -7.90 -11.22 25.28
CA MET A 150 -8.47 -11.96 24.14
C MET A 150 -8.91 -13.37 24.52
N ASN A 151 -8.10 -14.08 25.31
CA ASN A 151 -8.42 -15.43 25.76
C ASN A 151 -9.61 -15.47 26.74
N SER A 152 -9.86 -14.38 27.46
CA SER A 152 -10.99 -14.26 28.36
C SER A 152 -12.33 -13.99 27.65
N LEU A 153 -12.26 -13.51 26.41
CA LEU A 153 -13.46 -13.21 25.62
C LEU A 153 -13.92 -14.46 24.84
N PRO A 154 -15.20 -14.84 24.89
CA PRO A 154 -15.74 -15.98 24.14
C PRO A 154 -15.96 -15.61 22.65
N ILE A 155 -14.92 -15.10 21.99
CA ILE A 155 -14.97 -14.70 20.58
C ILE A 155 -14.13 -15.63 19.73
N PRO A 156 -14.63 -16.05 18.55
CA PRO A 156 -13.88 -16.92 17.66
C PRO A 156 -12.67 -16.20 17.04
N PRO A 157 -11.60 -16.93 16.68
CA PRO A 157 -10.38 -16.34 16.11
C PRO A 157 -10.61 -15.42 14.90
N TRP A 158 -11.54 -15.79 14.01
CA TRP A 158 -11.87 -14.96 12.84
C TRP A 158 -12.43 -13.59 13.21
N ALA A 159 -13.18 -13.49 14.34
CA ALA A 159 -13.73 -12.22 14.80
C ALA A 159 -12.63 -11.33 15.43
N ILE A 160 -11.63 -11.93 16.07
CA ILE A 160 -10.43 -11.22 16.55
C ILE A 160 -9.69 -10.61 15.36
N VAL A 161 -9.40 -11.41 14.35
CA VAL A 161 -8.72 -10.95 13.12
C VAL A 161 -9.53 -9.85 12.43
N GLY A 162 -10.84 -10.03 12.31
CA GLY A 162 -11.73 -9.02 11.74
C GLY A 162 -11.74 -7.72 12.54
N SER A 163 -11.74 -7.80 13.88
CA SER A 163 -11.70 -6.60 14.72
C SER A 163 -10.39 -5.84 14.61
N ILE A 164 -9.26 -6.54 14.45
CA ILE A 164 -7.96 -5.92 14.19
C ILE A 164 -7.96 -5.18 12.84
N LEU A 165 -8.52 -5.79 11.78
CA LEU A 165 -8.64 -5.13 10.48
C LEU A 165 -9.52 -3.87 10.55
N VAL A 166 -10.65 -3.94 11.27
CA VAL A 166 -11.52 -2.78 11.50
C VAL A 166 -10.79 -1.70 12.30
N LEU A 167 -10.05 -2.08 13.33
CA LEU A 167 -9.26 -1.14 14.12
C LEU A 167 -8.16 -0.49 13.28
N CYS A 168 -7.46 -1.25 12.45
CA CYS A 168 -6.47 -0.70 11.51
C CYS A 168 -7.12 0.27 10.50
N HIS A 169 -8.34 -0.02 10.04
CA HIS A 169 -9.09 0.90 9.20
C HIS A 169 -9.39 2.23 9.92
N LEU A 170 -9.89 2.15 11.16
CA LEU A 170 -10.17 3.33 11.97
C LEU A 170 -8.92 4.13 12.31
N LEU A 171 -7.81 3.45 12.59
CA LEU A 171 -6.52 4.09 12.85
C LEU A 171 -5.94 4.75 11.57
N GLY A 172 -6.28 4.25 10.40
CA GLY A 172 -5.92 4.87 9.13
C GLY A 172 -6.55 6.24 8.87
N TRP A 173 -7.57 6.63 9.63
CA TRP A 173 -8.18 7.97 9.51
C TRP A 173 -7.31 9.09 10.09
N PRO A 174 -6.84 9.00 11.36
CA PRO A 174 -5.97 10.02 11.96
C PRO A 174 -4.49 9.81 11.64
N PHE A 175 -4.07 8.62 11.24
CA PHE A 175 -2.67 8.27 11.02
C PHE A 175 -2.41 7.88 9.58
N GLU A 176 -1.23 8.23 9.08
CA GLU A 176 -0.77 7.73 7.79
C GLU A 176 -0.42 6.24 7.84
N TRP A 177 -0.45 5.57 6.69
CA TRP A 177 -0.16 4.14 6.55
C TRP A 177 1.16 3.67 7.21
N PRO A 178 2.28 4.46 7.23
CA PRO A 178 3.50 3.99 7.86
C PRO A 178 3.34 3.80 9.38
N VAL A 179 2.54 4.64 10.02
CA VAL A 179 2.26 4.53 11.46
C VAL A 179 1.46 3.27 11.74
N VAL A 180 0.43 2.97 10.93
CA VAL A 180 -0.37 1.75 11.09
C VAL A 180 0.50 0.50 10.94
N VAL A 181 1.36 0.47 9.92
CA VAL A 181 2.21 -0.69 9.62
C VAL A 181 3.39 -0.82 10.56
N LEU A 182 4.04 0.28 10.92
CA LEU A 182 5.27 0.23 11.71
C LEU A 182 5.01 0.25 13.22
N VAL A 183 3.96 0.89 13.70
CA VAL A 183 3.68 1.02 15.13
C VAL A 183 2.59 0.05 15.58
N PHE A 184 1.44 0.07 14.95
CA PHE A 184 0.29 -0.72 15.42
C PHE A 184 0.37 -2.20 15.03
N LEU A 185 0.82 -2.52 13.82
CA LEU A 185 0.91 -3.90 13.38
C LEU A 185 1.81 -4.78 14.27
N PRO A 186 3.01 -4.36 14.72
CA PRO A 186 3.82 -5.14 15.66
C PRO A 186 3.11 -5.44 16.98
N ILE A 187 2.25 -4.54 17.46
CA ILE A 187 1.46 -4.74 18.68
C ILE A 187 0.44 -5.87 18.51
N PHE A 188 -0.17 -5.98 17.31
CA PHE A 188 -1.17 -7.00 17.02
C PHE A 188 -0.56 -8.33 16.57
N LEU A 189 0.70 -8.34 16.15
CA LEU A 189 1.36 -9.51 15.59
C LEU A 189 1.35 -10.74 16.53
N PRO A 190 1.63 -10.62 17.84
CA PRO A 190 1.54 -11.76 18.77
C PRO A 190 0.15 -12.40 18.80
N ILE A 191 -0.90 -11.57 18.77
CA ILE A 191 -2.29 -12.04 18.76
C ILE A 191 -2.61 -12.77 17.45
N LEU A 192 -2.19 -12.20 16.32
CA LEU A 192 -2.40 -12.81 15.00
C LEU A 192 -1.74 -14.18 14.91
N ILE A 193 -0.52 -14.32 15.45
CA ILE A 193 0.19 -15.61 15.52
C ILE A 193 -0.59 -16.60 16.38
N GLN A 194 -1.13 -16.17 17.52
CA GLN A 194 -1.89 -17.03 18.43
C GLN A 194 -3.22 -17.48 17.81
N THR A 195 -3.89 -16.65 17.00
CA THR A 195 -5.11 -17.04 16.29
C THR A 195 -4.87 -18.10 15.21
N GLY A 196 -3.62 -18.35 14.82
CA GLY A 196 -3.26 -19.27 13.74
C GLY A 196 -3.65 -18.79 12.34
N VAL A 197 -3.97 -17.49 12.18
CA VAL A 197 -4.27 -16.92 10.87
C VAL A 197 -3.03 -16.94 9.98
N ASP A 198 -3.24 -17.20 8.69
CA ASP A 198 -2.17 -17.03 7.72
C ASP A 198 -1.78 -15.55 7.62
N LEU A 199 -0.56 -15.23 8.04
CA LEU A 199 -0.04 -13.88 8.05
C LEU A 199 0.08 -13.30 6.64
N LEU A 200 0.28 -14.13 5.62
CA LEU A 200 0.34 -13.68 4.23
C LEU A 200 -1.04 -13.19 3.76
N TRP A 201 -2.08 -13.96 4.07
CA TRP A 201 -3.46 -13.56 3.82
C TRP A 201 -3.82 -12.27 4.59
N PHE A 202 -3.47 -12.22 5.88
CA PHE A 202 -3.72 -11.03 6.70
C PHE A 202 -3.00 -9.80 6.16
N GLY A 203 -1.75 -9.92 5.73
CA GLY A 203 -0.99 -8.84 5.14
C GLY A 203 -1.62 -8.31 3.85
N ALA A 204 -2.10 -9.20 2.97
CA ALA A 204 -2.82 -8.81 1.77
C ALA A 204 -4.14 -8.09 2.10
N ALA A 205 -4.92 -8.59 3.07
CA ALA A 205 -6.15 -7.96 3.54
C ALA A 205 -5.89 -6.58 4.17
N LEU A 206 -4.85 -6.46 5.01
CA LEU A 206 -4.44 -5.20 5.61
C LEU A 206 -4.02 -4.17 4.55
N GLY A 207 -3.35 -4.59 3.49
CA GLY A 207 -3.01 -3.72 2.36
C GLY A 207 -4.23 -3.07 1.72
N ILE A 208 -5.32 -3.83 1.55
CA ILE A 208 -6.60 -3.30 1.04
C ILE A 208 -7.24 -2.36 2.06
N VAL A 209 -7.24 -2.73 3.33
CA VAL A 209 -7.80 -1.91 4.42
C VAL A 209 -7.10 -0.56 4.50
N ILE A 210 -5.78 -0.53 4.43
CA ILE A 210 -5.00 0.72 4.42
C ILE A 210 -5.33 1.56 3.18
N GLN A 211 -5.51 0.94 2.02
CA GLN A 211 -5.89 1.65 0.80
C GLN A 211 -7.24 2.38 0.95
N THR A 212 -8.20 1.81 1.67
CA THR A 212 -9.50 2.45 1.90
C THR A 212 -9.39 3.70 2.79
N ALA A 213 -8.38 3.78 3.66
CA ALA A 213 -8.13 4.95 4.48
C ALA A 213 -7.81 6.20 3.64
N TYR A 214 -7.16 6.04 2.47
CA TYR A 214 -6.92 7.15 1.53
C TYR A 214 -8.19 7.71 0.87
N LEU A 215 -9.29 6.98 0.92
CA LEU A 215 -10.58 7.40 0.37
C LEU A 215 -11.44 8.12 1.41
N THR A 216 -10.99 8.17 2.66
CA THR A 216 -11.74 8.76 3.77
C THR A 216 -11.09 10.07 4.24
N PRO A 217 -11.88 11.12 4.56
CA PRO A 217 -11.36 12.33 5.20
C PRO A 217 -10.72 11.99 6.57
N PRO A 218 -9.64 12.65 7.00
CA PRO A 218 -9.02 13.84 6.39
C PRO A 218 -7.99 13.56 5.28
N VAL A 219 -7.50 12.33 5.12
CA VAL A 219 -6.43 12.00 4.17
C VAL A 219 -6.86 12.17 2.70
N ALA A 220 -8.12 11.91 2.40
CA ALA A 220 -8.67 12.06 1.05
C ALA A 220 -8.77 13.52 0.54
N LEU A 221 -8.46 14.52 1.38
CA LEU A 221 -8.51 15.95 1.04
C LEU A 221 -7.14 16.51 0.64
N THR A 222 -6.11 15.72 0.68
CA THR A 222 -4.75 16.07 0.24
C THR A 222 -4.44 15.48 -1.13
#